data_75ce5472553a344610559dcfc446bdf7
#
_entry.id   75ce5472553a344610559dcfc446bdf7
#
_cell.length_a   1.000
_cell.length_b   1.000
_cell.length_c   1.000
_cell.angle_alpha   90.00
_cell.angle_beta   90.00
_cell.angle_gamma   90.00
#
_symmetry.space_group_name_H-M   'P 1'
#
loop_
_entity.id
_entity.type
_entity.pdbx_description
1 polymer ?
#
loop_
_entity_poly.entity_id
_entity_poly.type
_entity_poly.pdbx_seq_one_letter_code
_entity_poly.pdbx_strand_id
1 'polypeptide(L)'
;MNIIICGAGRVGFTIAKLLTEQNHSITVIDQSGDDIQKINDSLDVKAIVGKATSPSVLERANTNDADMIIAVTRNDEINMLICQIAYSLFK
;
A
#
# COMPACT_ATOMS: atom_id res chain seq x y z
N MET A 1 -9.39 -8.61 -6.82
CA MET A 1 -9.10 -8.49 -5.38
C MET A 1 -8.83 -7.03 -5.03
N ASN A 2 -9.09 -6.69 -3.80
CA ASN A 2 -8.70 -5.39 -3.24
C ASN A 2 -7.36 -5.58 -2.54
N ILE A 3 -6.33 -4.92 -3.05
CA ILE A 3 -4.95 -5.11 -2.58
C ILE A 3 -4.38 -3.78 -2.11
N ILE A 4 -3.76 -3.79 -0.93
CA ILE A 4 -3.07 -2.62 -0.39
C ILE A 4 -1.57 -2.86 -0.49
N ILE A 5 -0.85 -1.90 -1.06
CA ILE A 5 0.61 -1.96 -1.18
C ILE A 5 1.20 -0.85 -0.32
N CYS A 6 2.02 -1.22 0.63
CA CYS A 6 2.72 -0.27 1.50
C CYS A 6 4.16 -0.12 1.01
N GLY A 7 4.42 1.01 0.39
CA GLY A 7 5.69 1.31 -0.26
C GLY A 7 5.47 1.65 -1.73
N ALA A 8 5.84 2.87 -2.12
CA ALA A 8 5.67 3.38 -3.48
C ALA A 8 7.02 3.61 -4.19
N GLY A 9 8.08 2.99 -3.68
CA GLY A 9 9.37 3.02 -4.35
C GLY A 9 9.38 2.10 -5.57
N ARG A 10 10.56 1.74 -6.04
CA ARG A 10 10.70 0.96 -7.27
C ARG A 10 9.93 -0.36 -7.22
N VAL A 11 10.06 -1.10 -6.12
CA VAL A 11 9.41 -2.42 -5.99
C VAL A 11 7.90 -2.26 -5.92
N GLY A 12 7.43 -1.35 -5.07
CA GLY A 12 5.99 -1.10 -4.93
C GLY A 12 5.35 -0.64 -6.22
N PHE A 13 6.02 0.25 -6.95
CA PHE A 13 5.54 0.71 -8.26
C PHE A 13 5.40 -0.46 -9.24
N THR A 14 6.41 -1.32 -9.32
CA THR A 14 6.40 -2.46 -10.23
C THR A 14 5.27 -3.43 -9.89
N ILE A 15 5.08 -3.73 -8.61
CA ILE A 15 4.01 -4.61 -8.16
C ILE A 15 2.64 -3.99 -8.46
N ALA A 16 2.47 -2.70 -8.16
CA ALA A 16 1.22 -2.00 -8.43
C ALA A 16 0.87 -2.03 -9.92
N LYS A 17 1.87 -1.80 -10.78
CA LYS A 17 1.66 -1.82 -12.22
C LYS A 17 1.19 -3.20 -12.70
N LEU A 18 1.87 -4.26 -12.27
CA LEU A 18 1.52 -5.63 -12.66
C LEU A 18 0.11 -6.00 -12.20
N LEU A 19 -0.22 -5.69 -10.95
CA LEU A 19 -1.52 -6.07 -10.40
C LEU A 19 -2.66 -5.23 -10.98
N THR A 20 -2.41 -3.97 -11.30
CA THR A 20 -3.40 -3.12 -11.96
C THR A 20 -3.71 -3.67 -13.35
N GLU A 21 -2.70 -4.14 -14.08
CA GLU A 21 -2.89 -4.75 -15.40
C GLU A 21 -3.68 -6.04 -15.33
N GLN A 22 -3.71 -6.69 -14.17
CA GLN A 22 -4.50 -7.90 -13.93
C GLN A 22 -5.90 -7.60 -13.37
N ASN A 23 -6.32 -6.35 -13.45
CA ASN A 23 -7.66 -5.90 -13.05
C ASN A 23 -7.96 -6.00 -11.55
N HIS A 24 -6.93 -5.89 -10.70
CA HIS A 24 -7.12 -5.77 -9.27
C HIS A 24 -7.30 -4.30 -8.87
N SER A 25 -8.06 -4.07 -7.81
CA SER A 25 -8.20 -2.74 -7.22
C SER A 25 -7.04 -2.50 -6.26
N ILE A 26 -6.22 -1.50 -6.56
CA ILE A 26 -4.97 -1.26 -5.82
C ILE A 26 -5.04 0.05 -5.06
N THR A 27 -4.62 0.01 -3.80
CA THR A 27 -4.38 1.20 -2.97
C THR A 27 -2.92 1.18 -2.56
N VAL A 28 -2.21 2.29 -2.76
CA VAL A 28 -0.79 2.40 -2.42
C VAL A 28 -0.62 3.42 -1.31
N ILE A 29 0.18 3.10 -0.31
CA ILE A 29 0.48 3.97 0.82
C ILE A 29 1.98 4.18 0.88
N ASP A 30 2.42 5.44 1.01
CA ASP A 30 3.82 5.78 1.26
C ASP A 30 3.88 7.15 1.93
N GLN A 31 4.88 7.37 2.76
CA GLN A 31 5.06 8.68 3.37
C GLN A 31 5.74 9.69 2.44
N SER A 32 6.31 9.24 1.33
CA SER A 32 6.90 10.12 0.33
C SER A 32 5.84 10.67 -0.60
N GLY A 33 5.56 11.97 -0.48
CA GLY A 33 4.60 12.62 -1.38
C GLY A 33 5.03 12.57 -2.83
N ASP A 34 6.35 12.63 -3.10
CA ASP A 34 6.88 12.57 -4.45
C ASP A 34 6.64 11.20 -5.08
N ASP A 35 6.88 10.12 -4.34
CA ASP A 35 6.65 8.77 -4.84
C ASP A 35 5.17 8.51 -5.08
N ILE A 36 4.33 8.99 -4.18
CA ILE A 36 2.87 8.87 -4.32
C ILE A 36 2.39 9.63 -5.55
N GLN A 37 2.93 10.83 -5.79
CA GLN A 37 2.55 11.62 -6.97
C GLN A 37 2.92 10.89 -8.26
N LYS A 38 4.12 10.30 -8.32
CA LYS A 38 4.56 9.54 -9.50
C LYS A 38 3.64 8.38 -9.81
N ILE A 39 3.28 7.61 -8.79
CA ILE A 39 2.44 6.44 -8.99
C ILE A 39 1.01 6.85 -9.35
N ASN A 40 0.51 7.90 -8.73
CA ASN A 40 -0.82 8.42 -9.03
C ASN A 40 -0.93 8.95 -10.46
N ASP A 41 0.13 9.56 -10.97
CA ASP A 41 0.16 10.09 -12.33
C ASP A 41 0.30 9.00 -13.40
N SER A 42 0.83 7.84 -13.02
CA SER A 42 1.18 6.77 -13.96
C SER A 42 0.19 5.62 -13.99
N LEU A 43 -0.49 5.35 -12.89
CA LEU A 43 -1.34 4.17 -12.74
C LEU A 43 -2.72 4.55 -12.23
N ASP A 44 -3.71 3.74 -12.57
CA ASP A 44 -5.07 3.88 -12.06
C ASP A 44 -5.18 3.21 -10.69
N VAL A 45 -4.66 3.87 -9.68
CA VAL A 45 -4.65 3.37 -8.31
C VAL A 45 -5.09 4.47 -7.34
N LYS A 46 -5.57 4.07 -6.18
CA LYS A 46 -5.79 4.99 -5.07
C LYS A 46 -4.46 5.16 -4.34
N ALA A 47 -4.01 6.38 -4.15
CA ALA A 47 -2.70 6.65 -3.54
C ALA A 47 -2.88 7.53 -2.31
N ILE A 48 -2.26 7.13 -1.21
CA ILE A 48 -2.38 7.80 0.09
C ILE A 48 -0.99 8.15 0.62
N VAL A 49 -0.80 9.42 0.97
CA VAL A 49 0.43 9.85 1.65
C VAL A 49 0.23 9.64 3.15
N GLY A 50 1.09 8.85 3.76
CA GLY A 50 1.03 8.57 5.19
C GLY A 50 1.93 7.42 5.56
N LYS A 51 2.03 7.18 6.87
CA LYS A 51 2.80 6.05 7.40
C LYS A 51 1.90 4.82 7.47
N ALA A 52 2.29 3.75 6.81
CA ALA A 52 1.51 2.52 6.84
C ALA A 52 1.53 1.82 8.21
N THR A 53 2.35 2.28 9.14
CA THR A 53 2.31 1.82 10.53
C THR A 53 1.24 2.54 11.36
N SER A 54 0.58 3.53 10.80
CA SER A 54 -0.47 4.26 11.49
C SER A 54 -1.82 3.58 11.27
N PRO A 55 -2.51 3.14 12.35
CA PRO A 55 -3.84 2.54 12.19
C PRO A 55 -4.84 3.43 11.46
N SER A 56 -4.79 4.74 11.66
CA SER A 56 -5.71 5.65 10.98
C SER A 56 -5.46 5.70 9.47
N VAL A 57 -4.21 5.60 9.04
CA VAL A 57 -3.86 5.54 7.62
C VAL A 57 -4.36 4.24 7.00
N LEU A 58 -4.15 3.12 7.68
CA LEU A 58 -4.64 1.82 7.23
C LEU A 58 -6.17 1.79 7.16
N GLU A 59 -6.84 2.44 8.09
CA GLU A 59 -8.28 2.55 8.06
C GLU A 59 -8.76 3.35 6.84
N ARG A 60 -8.11 4.47 6.53
CA ARG A 60 -8.44 5.27 5.34
C ARG A 60 -8.21 4.49 4.05
N ALA A 61 -7.30 3.52 4.07
CA ALA A 61 -7.02 2.67 2.92
C ALA A 61 -8.02 1.52 2.79
N ASN A 62 -9.03 1.45 3.64
CA ASN A 62 -10.02 0.38 3.66
C ASN A 62 -9.42 -1.00 3.89
N THR A 63 -8.50 -1.09 4.84
CA THR A 63 -7.83 -2.36 5.14
C THR A 63 -8.81 -3.45 5.55
N ASN A 64 -9.93 -3.09 6.19
CA ASN A 64 -10.97 -4.06 6.54
C ASN A 64 -11.55 -4.79 5.34
N ASP A 65 -11.60 -4.13 4.19
CA ASP A 65 -12.16 -4.71 2.96
C ASP A 65 -11.08 -5.24 2.02
N ALA A 66 -9.83 -5.18 2.42
CA ALA A 66 -8.73 -5.66 1.59
C ALA A 66 -8.63 -7.19 1.66
N ASP A 67 -8.31 -7.77 0.52
CA ASP A 67 -8.05 -9.21 0.43
C ASP A 67 -6.59 -9.54 0.74
N MET A 68 -5.70 -8.58 0.53
CA MET A 68 -4.27 -8.77 0.71
C MET A 68 -3.59 -7.44 1.03
N ILE A 69 -2.56 -7.47 1.87
CA ILE A 69 -1.69 -6.34 2.10
C ILE A 69 -0.25 -6.78 1.81
N ILE A 70 0.47 -5.96 1.06
CA ILE A 70 1.85 -6.22 0.67
C ILE A 70 2.71 -5.09 1.21
N ALA A 71 3.69 -5.42 2.05
CA ALA A 71 4.59 -4.42 2.64
C ALA A 71 5.96 -4.54 1.99
N VAL A 72 6.33 -3.53 1.21
CA VAL A 72 7.58 -3.50 0.44
C VAL A 72 8.32 -2.18 0.59
N THR A 73 8.36 -1.65 1.80
CA THR A 73 9.19 -0.48 2.12
C THR A 73 10.67 -0.90 2.13
N ARG A 74 11.55 0.08 2.27
CA ARG A 74 13.00 -0.21 2.33
C ARG A 74 13.45 -0.78 3.67
N ASN A 75 12.57 -0.90 4.64
CA ASN A 75 12.90 -1.34 5.98
C ASN A 75 12.13 -2.62 6.30
N ASP A 76 12.87 -3.74 6.45
CA ASP A 76 12.27 -5.04 6.71
C ASP A 76 11.49 -5.08 8.02
N GLU A 77 12.00 -4.43 9.06
CA GLU A 77 11.32 -4.39 10.36
C GLU A 77 10.00 -3.64 10.26
N ILE A 78 9.97 -2.54 9.53
CA ILE A 78 8.75 -1.78 9.27
C ILE A 78 7.76 -2.64 8.47
N ASN A 79 8.23 -3.38 7.48
CA ASN A 79 7.36 -4.26 6.69
C ASN A 79 6.70 -5.31 7.59
N MET A 80 7.46 -5.90 8.49
CA MET A 80 6.92 -6.89 9.44
C MET A 80 5.91 -6.23 10.39
N LEU A 81 6.22 -5.03 10.87
CA LEU A 81 5.33 -4.29 11.76
C LEU A 81 4.01 -3.94 11.06
N ILE A 82 4.05 -3.49 9.81
CA ILE A 82 2.85 -3.19 9.04
C ILE A 82 1.94 -4.42 8.95
N CYS A 83 2.50 -5.56 8.60
CA CYS A 83 1.74 -6.79 8.48
C CYS A 83 1.15 -7.22 9.82
N GLN A 84 1.89 -7.06 10.91
CA GLN A 84 1.41 -7.40 12.24
C GLN A 84 0.26 -6.49 12.69
N ILE A 85 0.38 -5.20 12.44
CA ILE A 85 -0.67 -4.23 12.77
C ILE A 85 -1.93 -4.55 11.97
N ALA A 86 -1.78 -4.79 10.67
CA ALA A 86 -2.92 -5.11 9.80
C ALA A 86 -3.61 -6.39 10.27
N TYR A 87 -2.84 -7.41 10.59
CA TYR A 87 -3.40 -8.68 11.07
C TYR A 87 -4.16 -8.50 12.38
N SER A 88 -3.59 -7.73 13.32
CA SER A 88 -4.16 -7.56 14.67
C SER A 88 -5.40 -6.71 14.68
N LEU A 89 -5.44 -5.66 13.86
CA LEU A 89 -6.51 -4.66 13.92
C LEU A 89 -7.59 -4.86 12.86
N PHE A 90 -7.25 -5.40 11.72
CA PHE A 90 -8.18 -5.43 10.58
C PHE A 90 -8.55 -6.83 10.12
N LYS A 91 -7.73 -7.81 10.41
CA LYS A 91 -7.99 -9.22 10.05
C LYS A 91 -8.62 -9.39 8.67
#